data_fa4e89370521e964f6cb2d85cc96b96e
#
_entry.id   fa4e89370521e964f6cb2d85cc96b96e
#
_cell.length_a   1.000
_cell.length_b   1.000
_cell.length_c   1.000
_cell.angle_alpha   90.00
_cell.angle_beta   90.00
_cell.angle_gamma   90.00
#
_symmetry.space_group_name_H-M   'P 1'
#
loop_
_entity.id
_entity.type
_entity.pdbx_description
1 polymer ?
#
loop_
_entity_poly.entity_id
_entity_poly.type
_entity_poly.pdbx_seq_one_letter_code
_entity_poly.pdbx_strand_id
1 'polypeptide(L)'
;MEFILVTPQAQPGVALIQLNRPKELNALNLQLMQEIRDALKALDEDDAVRVVVITGNERAFAAGADIKQMAGKTAIDMLITDQFSTWDQIRKFRKPLIGAVSGFALGGGCELAMTCDMLVASETAQFGQPEIRIGTMPGAGGTQRLTRAVGKAKAMEMVLTGEFISAWEAHRVGLVNRVVPVGQYLEEAYRLAATIAAMSPVAARLAKESVNRAFETHLDEGLHFERKNFYLTFASEDQKEGMAAFVEKRKPAFKGR
;
A
#
# COMPACT_ATOMS: atom_id res chain seq x y z
N MET A 1 9.17 3.95 -18.35
CA MET A 1 8.83 2.69 -17.66
C MET A 1 7.96 1.89 -18.61
N GLU A 2 8.13 0.59 -18.63
CA GLU A 2 7.44 -0.30 -19.59
C GLU A 2 6.19 -0.93 -18.97
N PHE A 3 6.27 -1.32 -17.70
CA PHE A 3 5.25 -2.10 -17.00
C PHE A 3 4.41 -1.30 -16.00
N ILE A 4 4.68 0.00 -15.86
CA ILE A 4 3.82 0.91 -15.11
C ILE A 4 3.63 2.22 -15.88
N LEU A 5 2.50 2.87 -15.62
CA LEU A 5 2.23 4.24 -16.02
C LEU A 5 2.23 5.12 -14.76
N VAL A 6 2.98 6.22 -14.80
CA VAL A 6 3.05 7.16 -13.67
C VAL A 6 2.45 8.49 -14.08
N THR A 7 1.49 8.97 -13.31
CA THR A 7 0.91 10.31 -13.45
C THR A 7 1.22 11.10 -12.18
N PRO A 8 2.25 11.95 -12.16
CA PRO A 8 2.74 12.61 -10.94
C PRO A 8 1.71 13.55 -10.30
N GLN A 9 0.80 14.12 -11.10
CA GLN A 9 -0.27 15.02 -10.67
C GLN A 9 -1.61 14.56 -11.24
N ALA A 10 -2.06 13.36 -10.85
CA ALA A 10 -3.38 12.84 -11.23
C ALA A 10 -4.51 13.71 -10.63
N GLN A 11 -4.26 14.25 -9.43
CA GLN A 11 -5.02 15.33 -8.80
C GLN A 11 -4.05 16.20 -7.99
N PRO A 12 -4.44 17.40 -7.51
CA PRO A 12 -3.56 18.26 -6.70
C PRO A 12 -2.99 17.51 -5.48
N GLY A 13 -1.67 17.37 -5.44
CA GLY A 13 -0.96 16.64 -4.37
C GLY A 13 -1.05 15.12 -4.43
N VAL A 14 -1.67 14.54 -5.47
CA VAL A 14 -1.88 13.09 -5.59
C VAL A 14 -1.24 12.56 -6.87
N ALA A 15 -0.33 11.61 -6.73
CA ALA A 15 0.23 10.86 -7.86
C ALA A 15 -0.47 9.50 -8.03
N LEU A 16 -0.48 9.01 -9.27
CA LEU A 16 -0.97 7.69 -9.63
C LEU A 16 0.16 6.83 -10.17
N ILE A 17 0.26 5.59 -9.71
CA ILE A 17 1.02 4.50 -10.33
C ILE A 17 0.00 3.47 -10.79
N GLN A 18 -0.05 3.23 -12.11
CA GLN A 18 -0.91 2.20 -12.68
C GLN A 18 -0.06 1.05 -13.22
N LEU A 19 -0.33 -0.18 -12.75
CA LEU A 19 0.28 -1.40 -13.28
C LEU A 19 -0.20 -1.64 -14.71
N ASN A 20 0.70 -1.92 -15.64
CA ASN A 20 0.43 -1.98 -17.07
C ASN A 20 0.98 -3.25 -17.72
N ARG A 21 0.62 -4.42 -17.18
CA ARG A 21 0.80 -5.75 -17.80
C ARG A 21 -0.54 -6.47 -17.95
N PRO A 22 -1.52 -5.89 -18.68
CA PRO A 22 -2.91 -6.39 -18.67
C PRO A 22 -3.06 -7.81 -19.28
N LYS A 23 -2.17 -8.22 -20.19
CA LYS A 23 -2.18 -9.56 -20.78
C LYS A 23 -1.84 -10.65 -19.78
N GLU A 24 -0.99 -10.34 -18.80
CA GLU A 24 -0.55 -11.19 -17.70
C GLU A 24 -1.31 -10.91 -16.40
N LEU A 25 -2.48 -10.24 -16.45
CA LEU A 25 -3.25 -9.82 -15.28
C LEU A 25 -2.38 -9.09 -14.24
N ASN A 26 -1.46 -8.26 -14.70
CA ASN A 26 -0.49 -7.51 -13.90
C ASN A 26 0.39 -8.40 -13.00
N ALA A 27 0.70 -9.64 -13.42
CA ALA A 27 1.62 -10.51 -12.69
C ALA A 27 2.96 -9.80 -12.43
N LEU A 28 3.42 -9.88 -11.18
CA LEU A 28 4.57 -9.16 -10.69
C LEU A 28 5.86 -9.87 -11.09
N ASN A 29 6.58 -9.31 -12.05
CA ASN A 29 7.95 -9.71 -12.39
C ASN A 29 8.97 -8.76 -11.76
N LEU A 30 10.24 -9.11 -11.81
CA LEU A 30 11.31 -8.30 -11.20
C LEU A 30 11.36 -6.88 -11.76
N GLN A 31 11.21 -6.71 -13.08
CA GLN A 31 11.26 -5.40 -13.70
C GLN A 31 10.09 -4.51 -13.25
N LEU A 32 8.86 -5.04 -13.22
CA LEU A 32 7.70 -4.29 -12.73
C LEU A 32 7.90 -3.82 -11.29
N MET A 33 8.42 -4.71 -10.42
CA MET A 33 8.69 -4.37 -9.02
C MET A 33 9.79 -3.30 -8.89
N GLN A 34 10.84 -3.36 -9.74
CA GLN A 34 11.87 -2.33 -9.80
C GLN A 34 11.30 -1.00 -10.28
N GLU A 35 10.43 -1.01 -11.30
CA GLU A 35 9.79 0.20 -11.79
C GLU A 35 8.89 0.85 -10.73
N ILE A 36 8.13 0.05 -9.95
CA ILE A 36 7.35 0.57 -8.80
C ILE A 36 8.26 1.21 -7.76
N ARG A 37 9.34 0.53 -7.37
CA ARG A 37 10.33 1.05 -6.42
C ARG A 37 10.91 2.40 -6.88
N ASP A 38 11.34 2.47 -8.14
CA ASP A 38 11.99 3.66 -8.69
C ASP A 38 11.00 4.83 -8.82
N ALA A 39 9.76 4.53 -9.22
CA ALA A 39 8.68 5.51 -9.24
C ALA A 39 8.36 6.04 -7.82
N LEU A 40 8.20 5.16 -6.84
CA LEU A 40 7.95 5.58 -5.46
C LEU A 40 9.10 6.41 -4.90
N LYS A 41 10.37 6.06 -5.20
CA LYS A 41 11.52 6.85 -4.80
C LYS A 41 11.48 8.26 -5.38
N ALA A 42 11.22 8.41 -6.67
CA ALA A 42 11.11 9.72 -7.31
C ALA A 42 9.93 10.53 -6.74
N LEU A 43 8.77 9.89 -6.51
CA LEU A 43 7.60 10.55 -5.92
C LEU A 43 7.79 10.90 -4.43
N ASP A 44 8.66 10.19 -3.71
CA ASP A 44 9.00 10.52 -2.32
C ASP A 44 9.84 11.79 -2.20
N GLU A 45 10.65 12.07 -3.23
CA GLU A 45 11.51 13.25 -3.34
C GLU A 45 10.77 14.49 -3.93
N ASP A 46 9.61 14.31 -4.57
CA ASP A 46 8.81 15.40 -5.16
C ASP A 46 7.89 16.04 -4.11
N ASP A 47 8.20 17.24 -3.65
CA ASP A 47 7.40 17.99 -2.66
C ASP A 47 5.98 18.34 -3.14
N ALA A 48 5.72 18.35 -4.44
CA ALA A 48 4.38 18.54 -4.97
C ALA A 48 3.46 17.33 -4.77
N VAL A 49 4.04 16.14 -4.51
CA VAL A 49 3.30 14.91 -4.23
C VAL A 49 3.17 14.72 -2.72
N ARG A 50 1.95 14.57 -2.23
CA ARG A 50 1.62 14.34 -0.82
C ARG A 50 1.12 12.92 -0.55
N VAL A 51 0.44 12.32 -1.53
CA VAL A 51 -0.15 10.96 -1.46
C VAL A 51 0.08 10.25 -2.78
N VAL A 52 0.28 8.94 -2.76
CA VAL A 52 0.34 8.10 -3.96
C VAL A 52 -0.81 7.11 -3.95
N VAL A 53 -1.48 6.97 -5.10
CA VAL A 53 -2.43 5.88 -5.38
C VAL A 53 -1.75 4.88 -6.28
N ILE A 54 -1.83 3.58 -5.96
CA ILE A 54 -1.41 2.50 -6.84
C ILE A 54 -2.61 1.67 -7.25
N THR A 55 -2.71 1.34 -8.53
CA THR A 55 -3.84 0.58 -9.09
C THR A 55 -3.41 -0.37 -10.20
N GLY A 56 -4.25 -1.32 -10.54
CA GLY A 56 -4.17 -2.13 -11.75
C GLY A 56 -5.22 -1.71 -12.79
N ASN A 57 -6.11 -2.63 -13.12
CA ASN A 57 -7.29 -2.39 -13.95
C ASN A 57 -8.50 -3.12 -13.35
N GLU A 58 -9.67 -3.03 -13.98
CA GLU A 58 -10.91 -3.65 -13.49
C GLU A 58 -10.84 -5.19 -13.37
N ARG A 59 -10.01 -5.86 -14.18
CA ARG A 59 -9.87 -7.32 -14.16
C ARG A 59 -8.90 -7.80 -13.10
N ALA A 60 -7.84 -7.05 -12.86
CA ALA A 60 -6.82 -7.40 -11.88
C ALA A 60 -6.06 -6.16 -11.39
N PHE A 61 -5.94 -6.05 -10.08
CA PHE A 61 -4.89 -5.25 -9.46
C PHE A 61 -3.54 -5.90 -9.80
N ALA A 62 -3.31 -7.13 -9.31
CA ALA A 62 -2.21 -8.01 -9.70
C ALA A 62 -2.54 -9.47 -9.31
N ALA A 63 -2.42 -10.40 -10.26
CA ALA A 63 -2.82 -11.81 -10.05
C ALA A 63 -1.73 -12.69 -9.42
N GLY A 64 -0.66 -12.10 -8.91
CA GLY A 64 0.42 -12.81 -8.21
C GLY A 64 1.81 -12.55 -8.79
N ALA A 65 2.78 -13.32 -8.35
CA ALA A 65 4.13 -13.31 -8.90
C ALA A 65 4.16 -13.93 -10.31
N ASP A 66 5.09 -13.51 -11.15
CA ASP A 66 5.34 -14.15 -12.45
C ASP A 66 6.08 -15.49 -12.23
N ILE A 67 5.30 -16.57 -12.15
CA ILE A 67 5.80 -17.92 -11.81
C ILE A 67 6.86 -18.41 -12.80
N LYS A 68 6.81 -17.97 -14.08
CA LYS A 68 7.82 -18.34 -15.08
C LYS A 68 9.22 -17.90 -14.69
N GLN A 69 9.36 -16.82 -13.94
CA GLN A 69 10.66 -16.33 -13.45
C GLN A 69 11.19 -17.11 -12.23
N MET A 70 10.35 -17.92 -11.59
CA MET A 70 10.68 -18.59 -10.34
C MET A 70 10.76 -20.13 -10.49
N ALA A 71 10.01 -20.71 -11.41
CA ALA A 71 9.80 -22.16 -11.50
C ALA A 71 11.08 -23.03 -11.61
N GLY A 72 12.15 -22.48 -12.19
CA GLY A 72 13.44 -23.19 -12.33
C GLY A 72 14.50 -22.82 -11.30
N LYS A 73 14.19 -21.93 -10.34
CA LYS A 73 15.19 -21.44 -9.37
C LYS A 73 15.38 -22.42 -8.21
N THR A 74 16.63 -22.58 -7.80
CA THR A 74 17.01 -23.27 -6.56
C THR A 74 16.91 -22.33 -5.35
N ALA A 75 16.99 -22.88 -4.14
CA ALA A 75 17.06 -22.07 -2.91
C ALA A 75 18.27 -21.13 -2.91
N ILE A 76 19.40 -21.56 -3.47
CA ILE A 76 20.62 -20.74 -3.59
C ILE A 76 20.39 -19.58 -4.57
N ASP A 77 19.76 -19.85 -5.72
CA ASP A 77 19.43 -18.79 -6.68
C ASP A 77 18.52 -17.71 -6.07
N MET A 78 17.52 -18.14 -5.30
CA MET A 78 16.61 -17.22 -4.60
C MET A 78 17.35 -16.39 -3.56
N LEU A 79 18.26 -16.99 -2.78
CA LEU A 79 19.05 -16.32 -1.77
C LEU A 79 19.99 -15.28 -2.40
N ILE A 80 20.72 -15.65 -3.47
CA ILE A 80 21.67 -14.75 -4.14
C ILE A 80 20.95 -13.60 -4.87
N THR A 81 19.81 -13.91 -5.51
CA THR A 81 19.04 -12.90 -6.26
C THR A 81 18.39 -11.89 -5.33
N ASP A 82 18.01 -12.33 -4.12
CA ASP A 82 17.30 -11.54 -3.10
C ASP A 82 16.21 -10.62 -3.68
N GLN A 83 15.32 -11.22 -4.46
CA GLN A 83 14.26 -10.45 -5.15
C GLN A 83 13.34 -9.70 -4.17
N PHE A 84 13.30 -10.10 -2.89
CA PHE A 84 12.47 -9.49 -1.87
C PHE A 84 13.06 -8.19 -1.30
N SER A 85 14.35 -7.89 -1.53
CA SER A 85 14.95 -6.60 -1.15
C SER A 85 14.24 -5.40 -1.81
N THR A 86 13.69 -5.58 -3.02
CA THR A 86 12.86 -4.56 -3.68
C THR A 86 11.57 -4.29 -2.90
N TRP A 87 10.94 -5.31 -2.34
CA TRP A 87 9.74 -5.17 -1.48
C TRP A 87 10.05 -4.37 -0.21
N ASP A 88 11.23 -4.60 0.39
CA ASP A 88 11.68 -3.85 1.55
C ASP A 88 11.87 -2.36 1.24
N GLN A 89 12.26 -2.02 0.03
CA GLN A 89 12.39 -0.63 -0.40
C GLN A 89 11.02 0.02 -0.64
N ILE A 90 10.06 -0.70 -1.24
CA ILE A 90 8.69 -0.23 -1.45
C ILE A 90 8.00 0.05 -0.10
N ARG A 91 8.12 -0.85 0.89
CA ARG A 91 7.51 -0.65 2.21
C ARG A 91 8.10 0.52 3.02
N LYS A 92 9.29 1.01 2.65
CA LYS A 92 9.92 2.18 3.27
C LYS A 92 9.45 3.52 2.68
N PHE A 93 8.52 3.50 1.74
CA PHE A 93 7.94 4.72 1.19
C PHE A 93 7.28 5.55 2.30
N ARG A 94 7.70 6.83 2.42
CA ARG A 94 7.37 7.66 3.59
C ARG A 94 6.02 8.36 3.50
N LYS A 95 5.54 8.67 2.27
CA LYS A 95 4.24 9.32 2.08
C LYS A 95 3.11 8.30 2.15
N PRO A 96 1.86 8.71 2.45
CA PRO A 96 0.71 7.82 2.39
C PRO A 96 0.57 7.15 1.02
N LEU A 97 0.34 5.83 1.02
CA LEU A 97 0.16 4.98 -0.15
C LEU A 97 -1.20 4.30 -0.09
N ILE A 98 -2.05 4.52 -1.08
CA ILE A 98 -3.40 3.94 -1.16
C ILE A 98 -3.44 2.94 -2.31
N GLY A 99 -3.87 1.71 -2.03
CA GLY A 99 -4.20 0.73 -3.05
C GLY A 99 -5.64 0.88 -3.54
N ALA A 100 -5.82 1.14 -4.84
CA ALA A 100 -7.13 1.08 -5.48
C ALA A 100 -7.25 -0.26 -6.22
N VAL A 101 -8.02 -1.19 -5.64
CA VAL A 101 -8.03 -2.60 -6.02
C VAL A 101 -9.32 -2.96 -6.71
N SER A 102 -9.23 -3.52 -7.92
CA SER A 102 -10.36 -4.14 -8.63
C SER A 102 -9.93 -5.49 -9.21
N GLY A 103 -10.88 -6.42 -9.33
CA GLY A 103 -10.60 -7.78 -9.79
C GLY A 103 -9.61 -8.51 -8.87
N PHE A 104 -8.67 -9.23 -9.44
CA PHE A 104 -7.78 -10.10 -8.68
C PHE A 104 -6.63 -9.35 -7.98
N ALA A 105 -6.50 -9.53 -6.67
CA ALA A 105 -5.35 -9.22 -5.85
C ALA A 105 -4.90 -10.52 -5.15
N LEU A 106 -4.06 -11.33 -5.82
CA LEU A 106 -3.76 -12.69 -5.39
C LEU A 106 -2.26 -12.87 -5.15
N GLY A 107 -1.88 -13.69 -4.18
CA GLY A 107 -0.48 -13.98 -3.87
C GLY A 107 0.34 -12.71 -3.71
N GLY A 108 1.43 -12.59 -4.45
CA GLY A 108 2.24 -11.36 -4.51
C GLY A 108 1.42 -10.10 -4.78
N GLY A 109 0.33 -10.17 -5.55
CA GLY A 109 -0.57 -9.03 -5.78
C GLY A 109 -1.34 -8.62 -4.51
N CYS A 110 -1.78 -9.58 -3.71
CA CYS A 110 -2.36 -9.33 -2.39
C CYS A 110 -1.30 -8.79 -1.42
N GLU A 111 -0.07 -9.30 -1.48
CA GLU A 111 1.06 -8.79 -0.69
C GLU A 111 1.41 -7.35 -1.04
N LEU A 112 1.38 -6.98 -2.34
CA LEU A 112 1.56 -5.59 -2.78
C LEU A 112 0.42 -4.70 -2.30
N ALA A 113 -0.84 -5.15 -2.39
CA ALA A 113 -1.98 -4.43 -1.83
C ALA A 113 -1.80 -4.20 -0.32
N MET A 114 -1.41 -5.22 0.45
CA MET A 114 -1.14 -5.11 1.90
C MET A 114 0.10 -4.28 2.24
N THR A 115 0.94 -3.92 1.28
CA THR A 115 2.05 -2.98 1.49
C THR A 115 1.56 -1.53 1.46
N CYS A 116 0.39 -1.27 0.89
CA CYS A 116 -0.29 0.01 0.98
C CYS A 116 -0.80 0.28 2.41
N ASP A 117 -0.91 1.56 2.76
CA ASP A 117 -1.42 1.98 4.08
C ASP A 117 -2.94 1.81 4.19
N MET A 118 -3.65 1.94 3.08
CA MET A 118 -5.10 1.84 2.98
C MET A 118 -5.51 1.20 1.67
N LEU A 119 -6.66 0.50 1.67
CA LEU A 119 -7.21 -0.12 0.48
C LEU A 119 -8.64 0.36 0.21
N VAL A 120 -8.86 0.80 -1.01
CA VAL A 120 -10.20 1.01 -1.58
C VAL A 120 -10.42 -0.07 -2.62
N ALA A 121 -11.47 -0.86 -2.46
CA ALA A 121 -11.75 -1.98 -3.34
C ALA A 121 -13.04 -1.77 -4.15
N SER A 122 -13.06 -2.27 -5.38
CA SER A 122 -14.32 -2.49 -6.07
C SER A 122 -15.05 -3.68 -5.45
N GLU A 123 -16.37 -3.71 -5.58
CA GLU A 123 -17.21 -4.84 -5.15
C GLU A 123 -16.83 -6.17 -5.81
N THR A 124 -16.16 -6.12 -6.96
CA THR A 124 -15.69 -7.29 -7.72
C THR A 124 -14.30 -7.75 -7.29
N ALA A 125 -13.61 -7.02 -6.41
CA ALA A 125 -12.27 -7.37 -5.99
C ALA A 125 -12.25 -8.68 -5.18
N GLN A 126 -11.21 -9.48 -5.42
CA GLN A 126 -10.95 -10.73 -4.72
C GLN A 126 -9.53 -10.74 -4.18
N PHE A 127 -9.39 -11.11 -2.92
CA PHE A 127 -8.12 -11.18 -2.21
C PHE A 127 -7.81 -12.62 -1.82
N GLY A 128 -6.55 -13.05 -1.95
CA GLY A 128 -6.17 -14.41 -1.58
C GLY A 128 -4.67 -14.63 -1.57
N GLN A 129 -4.27 -15.73 -0.92
CA GLN A 129 -2.87 -16.21 -0.87
C GLN A 129 -2.82 -17.66 -1.38
N PRO A 130 -2.91 -17.88 -2.73
CA PRO A 130 -3.07 -19.22 -3.29
C PRO A 130 -1.74 -19.99 -3.49
N GLU A 131 -0.64 -19.52 -2.96
CA GLU A 131 0.70 -20.08 -3.16
C GLU A 131 0.77 -21.57 -2.82
N ILE A 132 -0.04 -22.03 -1.85
CA ILE A 132 -0.12 -23.44 -1.46
C ILE A 132 -0.52 -24.36 -2.62
N ARG A 133 -1.32 -23.85 -3.57
CA ARG A 133 -1.78 -24.60 -4.74
C ARG A 133 -0.67 -24.92 -5.75
N ILE A 134 0.45 -24.24 -5.64
CA ILE A 134 1.65 -24.46 -6.48
C ILE A 134 2.84 -24.97 -5.66
N GLY A 135 2.59 -25.47 -4.44
CA GLY A 135 3.62 -26.13 -3.61
C GLY A 135 4.56 -25.14 -2.91
N THR A 136 4.15 -23.90 -2.70
CA THR A 136 4.93 -22.89 -1.98
C THR A 136 4.06 -22.14 -0.96
N MET A 137 4.58 -21.08 -0.37
CA MET A 137 3.89 -20.24 0.60
C MET A 137 4.12 -18.75 0.26
N PRO A 138 3.31 -17.81 0.81
CA PRO A 138 3.55 -16.39 0.67
C PRO A 138 4.97 -16.02 1.13
N GLY A 139 5.68 -15.23 0.32
CA GLY A 139 7.09 -14.88 0.58
C GLY A 139 7.38 -13.39 0.73
N ALA A 140 6.46 -12.52 0.28
CA ALA A 140 6.64 -11.07 0.34
C ALA A 140 5.88 -10.40 1.50
N GLY A 141 5.58 -11.15 2.54
CA GLY A 141 4.95 -10.67 3.77
C GLY A 141 3.49 -11.10 3.95
N GLY A 142 2.93 -11.95 3.06
CA GLY A 142 1.55 -12.41 3.13
C GLY A 142 1.20 -13.06 4.45
N THR A 143 2.01 -14.00 4.94
CA THR A 143 1.78 -14.64 6.25
C THR A 143 1.81 -13.64 7.41
N GLN A 144 2.59 -12.57 7.31
CA GLN A 144 2.79 -11.61 8.40
C GLN A 144 1.74 -10.50 8.38
N ARG A 145 1.57 -9.83 7.22
CA ARG A 145 0.62 -8.73 7.09
C ARG A 145 -0.82 -9.19 7.16
N LEU A 146 -1.16 -10.29 6.46
CA LEU A 146 -2.52 -10.81 6.49
C LEU A 146 -2.94 -11.19 7.91
N THR A 147 -2.08 -11.92 8.65
CA THR A 147 -2.37 -12.32 10.03
C THR A 147 -2.63 -11.12 10.95
N ARG A 148 -1.87 -10.02 10.75
CA ARG A 148 -2.07 -8.78 11.52
C ARG A 148 -3.35 -8.04 11.14
N ALA A 149 -3.74 -8.10 9.87
CA ALA A 149 -4.94 -7.41 9.39
C ALA A 149 -6.23 -8.16 9.76
N VAL A 150 -6.29 -9.49 9.53
CA VAL A 150 -7.54 -10.27 9.61
C VAL A 150 -7.60 -11.24 10.78
N GLY A 151 -6.54 -11.33 11.57
CA GLY A 151 -6.39 -12.28 12.67
C GLY A 151 -5.97 -13.68 12.20
N LYS A 152 -5.44 -14.48 13.16
CA LYS A 152 -4.82 -15.77 12.90
C LYS A 152 -5.76 -16.76 12.19
N ALA A 153 -7.01 -16.87 12.62
CA ALA A 153 -7.94 -17.89 12.12
C ALA A 153 -8.24 -17.68 10.62
N LYS A 154 -8.59 -16.46 10.23
CA LYS A 154 -8.88 -16.14 8.81
C LYS A 154 -7.62 -16.22 7.94
N ALA A 155 -6.47 -15.77 8.44
CA ALA A 155 -5.22 -15.89 7.72
C ALA A 155 -4.82 -17.35 7.47
N MET A 156 -4.97 -18.24 8.48
CA MET A 156 -4.72 -19.68 8.33
C MET A 156 -5.62 -20.30 7.27
N GLU A 157 -6.93 -20.00 7.32
CA GLU A 157 -7.87 -20.50 6.32
C GLU A 157 -7.41 -20.10 4.90
N MET A 158 -7.17 -18.81 4.64
CA MET A 158 -6.78 -18.31 3.33
C MET A 158 -5.44 -18.88 2.84
N VAL A 159 -4.44 -18.96 3.72
CA VAL A 159 -3.09 -19.44 3.35
C VAL A 159 -3.04 -20.95 3.14
N LEU A 160 -3.74 -21.73 3.97
CA LEU A 160 -3.67 -23.20 3.91
C LEU A 160 -4.64 -23.82 2.90
N THR A 161 -5.74 -23.15 2.56
CA THR A 161 -6.67 -23.60 1.51
C THR A 161 -6.37 -22.97 0.16
N GLY A 162 -5.72 -21.80 0.15
CA GLY A 162 -5.54 -20.96 -1.03
C GLY A 162 -6.86 -20.34 -1.55
N GLU A 163 -7.93 -20.35 -0.75
CA GLU A 163 -9.21 -19.75 -1.12
C GLU A 163 -9.16 -18.22 -1.11
N PHE A 164 -10.03 -17.63 -1.92
CA PHE A 164 -10.14 -16.18 -2.04
C PHE A 164 -11.31 -15.68 -1.20
N ILE A 165 -11.19 -14.46 -0.71
CA ILE A 165 -12.28 -13.74 -0.06
C ILE A 165 -12.74 -12.57 -0.95
N SER A 166 -14.04 -12.27 -0.91
CA SER A 166 -14.61 -11.12 -1.62
C SER A 166 -14.17 -9.79 -0.98
N ALA A 167 -14.33 -8.68 -1.72
CA ALA A 167 -14.11 -7.34 -1.21
C ALA A 167 -14.91 -7.05 0.08
N TRP A 168 -16.15 -7.49 0.14
CA TRP A 168 -17.01 -7.31 1.33
C TRP A 168 -16.53 -8.11 2.54
N GLU A 169 -16.09 -9.35 2.32
CA GLU A 169 -15.47 -10.14 3.40
C GLU A 169 -14.16 -9.50 3.85
N ALA A 170 -13.31 -9.06 2.91
CA ALA A 170 -12.06 -8.37 3.19
C ALA A 170 -12.31 -7.06 4.00
N HIS A 171 -13.37 -6.33 3.69
CA HIS A 171 -13.80 -5.16 4.48
C HIS A 171 -14.27 -5.56 5.88
N ARG A 172 -15.11 -6.58 5.98
CA ARG A 172 -15.63 -7.07 7.27
C ARG A 172 -14.54 -7.51 8.24
N VAL A 173 -13.46 -8.12 7.72
CA VAL A 173 -12.33 -8.60 8.55
C VAL A 173 -11.21 -7.57 8.74
N GLY A 174 -11.34 -6.35 8.21
CA GLY A 174 -10.41 -5.25 8.44
C GLY A 174 -9.25 -5.14 7.45
N LEU A 175 -9.25 -5.92 6.35
CA LEU A 175 -8.24 -5.82 5.31
C LEU A 175 -8.46 -4.63 4.37
N VAL A 176 -9.72 -4.30 4.07
CA VAL A 176 -10.13 -3.24 3.14
C VAL A 176 -10.87 -2.12 3.87
N ASN A 177 -10.52 -0.87 3.59
CA ASN A 177 -11.13 0.31 4.23
C ASN A 177 -12.51 0.64 3.64
N ARG A 178 -12.67 0.54 2.32
CA ARG A 178 -13.90 0.92 1.60
C ARG A 178 -14.18 -0.02 0.45
N VAL A 179 -15.45 -0.35 0.24
CA VAL A 179 -15.92 -1.11 -0.93
C VAL A 179 -16.95 -0.28 -1.66
N VAL A 180 -16.78 -0.15 -2.98
CA VAL A 180 -17.64 0.66 -3.85
C VAL A 180 -17.90 -0.09 -5.17
N PRO A 181 -18.90 0.34 -5.98
CA PRO A 181 -19.11 -0.22 -7.32
C PRO A 181 -17.86 -0.15 -8.19
N VAL A 182 -17.71 -1.11 -9.13
CA VAL A 182 -16.49 -1.26 -9.96
C VAL A 182 -16.11 0.01 -10.71
N GLY A 183 -17.06 0.77 -11.25
CA GLY A 183 -16.79 2.04 -11.94
C GLY A 183 -16.36 3.20 -11.06
N GLN A 184 -16.31 3.03 -9.74
CA GLN A 184 -16.06 4.12 -8.78
C GLN A 184 -14.81 3.92 -7.91
N TYR A 185 -14.15 2.76 -7.95
CA TYR A 185 -13.08 2.42 -7.01
C TYR A 185 -11.86 3.37 -7.09
N LEU A 186 -11.51 3.79 -8.29
CA LEU A 186 -10.39 4.71 -8.49
C LEU A 186 -10.75 6.14 -8.07
N GLU A 187 -11.97 6.59 -8.37
CA GLU A 187 -12.46 7.89 -7.94
C GLU A 187 -12.57 7.98 -6.41
N GLU A 188 -13.04 6.91 -5.77
CA GLU A 188 -13.10 6.83 -4.31
C GLU A 188 -11.70 6.85 -3.68
N ALA A 189 -10.72 6.18 -4.31
CA ALA A 189 -9.32 6.24 -3.87
C ALA A 189 -8.77 7.68 -4.01
N TYR A 190 -9.08 8.38 -5.08
CA TYR A 190 -8.70 9.78 -5.25
C TYR A 190 -9.37 10.69 -4.21
N ARG A 191 -10.64 10.46 -3.87
CA ARG A 191 -11.34 11.23 -2.84
C ARG A 191 -10.68 11.05 -1.47
N LEU A 192 -10.29 9.83 -1.13
CA LEU A 192 -9.53 9.54 0.09
C LEU A 192 -8.15 10.21 0.05
N ALA A 193 -7.44 10.09 -1.07
CA ALA A 193 -6.12 10.70 -1.27
C ALA A 193 -6.17 12.22 -1.16
N ALA A 194 -7.15 12.87 -1.77
CA ALA A 194 -7.34 14.33 -1.70
C ALA A 194 -7.61 14.81 -0.26
N THR A 195 -8.39 14.02 0.51
CA THR A 195 -8.62 14.31 1.94
C THR A 195 -7.30 14.32 2.72
N ILE A 196 -6.41 13.35 2.46
CA ILE A 196 -5.11 13.24 3.13
C ILE A 196 -4.14 14.31 2.60
N ALA A 197 -4.14 14.57 1.29
CA ALA A 197 -3.30 15.59 0.67
C ALA A 197 -3.59 17.01 1.18
N ALA A 198 -4.79 17.25 1.70
CA ALA A 198 -5.15 18.51 2.34
C ALA A 198 -4.58 18.67 3.77
N MET A 199 -4.03 17.62 4.37
CA MET A 199 -3.43 17.64 5.72
C MET A 199 -1.96 18.05 5.65
N SER A 200 -1.35 18.36 6.83
CA SER A 200 0.09 18.63 6.92
C SER A 200 0.89 17.40 6.47
N PRO A 201 1.75 17.53 5.43
CA PRO A 201 2.59 16.42 4.97
C PRO A 201 3.55 15.90 6.04
N VAL A 202 4.07 16.79 6.89
CA VAL A 202 4.97 16.43 7.99
C VAL A 202 4.23 15.57 9.01
N ALA A 203 3.05 16.02 9.45
CA ALA A 203 2.24 15.26 10.41
C ALA A 203 1.76 13.92 9.82
N ALA A 204 1.38 13.87 8.54
CA ALA A 204 0.95 12.66 7.89
C ALA A 204 2.07 11.59 7.83
N ARG A 205 3.32 11.99 7.52
CA ARG A 205 4.48 11.09 7.53
C ARG A 205 4.79 10.55 8.92
N LEU A 206 4.84 11.42 9.93
CA LEU A 206 5.12 11.02 11.31
C LEU A 206 4.01 10.13 11.90
N ALA A 207 2.75 10.41 11.56
CA ALA A 207 1.62 9.58 11.96
C ALA A 207 1.67 8.19 11.32
N LYS A 208 1.93 8.11 9.99
CA LYS A 208 2.14 6.83 9.28
C LYS A 208 3.25 6.01 9.93
N GLU A 209 4.39 6.63 10.22
CA GLU A 209 5.52 5.98 10.85
C GLU A 209 5.16 5.44 12.24
N SER A 210 4.46 6.23 13.04
CA SER A 210 4.02 5.84 14.39
C SER A 210 3.01 4.69 14.36
N VAL A 211 2.03 4.72 13.44
CA VAL A 211 1.06 3.62 13.26
C VAL A 211 1.76 2.33 12.84
N ASN A 212 2.70 2.39 11.88
CA ASN A 212 3.44 1.22 11.45
C ASN A 212 4.32 0.65 12.57
N ARG A 213 4.84 1.50 13.45
CA ARG A 213 5.66 1.08 14.61
C ARG A 213 4.88 0.18 15.58
N ALA A 214 3.56 0.29 15.67
CA ALA A 214 2.73 -0.55 16.54
C ALA A 214 2.85 -2.04 16.24
N PHE A 215 3.22 -2.42 15.03
CA PHE A 215 3.41 -3.81 14.61
C PHE A 215 4.85 -4.33 14.82
N GLU A 216 5.78 -3.48 15.23
CA GLU A 216 7.21 -3.79 15.30
C GLU A 216 7.76 -3.73 16.74
N THR A 217 7.01 -3.15 17.69
CA THR A 217 7.50 -2.92 19.06
C THR A 217 6.46 -3.28 20.13
N HIS A 218 6.91 -3.38 21.39
CA HIS A 218 6.01 -3.43 22.53
C HIS A 218 5.35 -2.07 22.79
N LEU A 219 4.19 -2.07 23.46
CA LEU A 219 3.36 -0.88 23.65
C LEU A 219 4.13 0.31 24.23
N ASP A 220 4.93 0.09 25.27
CA ASP A 220 5.67 1.17 25.95
C ASP A 220 6.68 1.86 25.01
N GLU A 221 7.46 1.09 24.27
CA GLU A 221 8.35 1.61 23.23
C GLU A 221 7.59 2.33 22.11
N GLY A 222 6.44 1.78 21.69
CA GLY A 222 5.57 2.42 20.71
C GLY A 222 5.07 3.78 21.19
N LEU A 223 4.63 3.88 22.46
CA LEU A 223 4.19 5.14 23.08
C LEU A 223 5.32 6.17 23.20
N HIS A 224 6.54 5.74 23.53
CA HIS A 224 7.70 6.62 23.55
C HIS A 224 8.04 7.15 22.16
N PHE A 225 7.99 6.29 21.13
CA PHE A 225 8.21 6.67 19.75
C PHE A 225 7.16 7.67 19.24
N GLU A 226 5.88 7.40 19.47
CA GLU A 226 4.75 8.27 19.12
C GLU A 226 4.92 9.65 19.77
N ARG A 227 5.25 9.69 21.07
CA ARG A 227 5.43 10.94 21.82
C ARG A 227 6.56 11.79 21.24
N LYS A 228 7.67 11.18 20.85
CA LYS A 228 8.78 11.90 20.19
C LYS A 228 8.33 12.47 18.85
N ASN A 229 7.64 11.68 18.04
CA ASN A 229 7.09 12.14 16.76
C ASN A 229 6.07 13.26 16.94
N PHE A 230 5.21 13.16 17.97
CA PHE A 230 4.27 14.25 18.32
C PHE A 230 5.02 15.54 18.66
N TYR A 231 6.07 15.49 19.48
CA TYR A 231 6.88 16.67 19.80
C TYR A 231 7.57 17.25 18.56
N LEU A 232 8.04 16.40 17.62
CA LEU A 232 8.65 16.87 16.38
C LEU A 232 7.67 17.66 15.52
N THR A 233 6.37 17.40 15.56
CA THR A 233 5.40 18.20 14.81
C THR A 233 5.43 19.67 15.22
N PHE A 234 5.75 19.99 16.48
CA PHE A 234 5.81 21.37 17.00
C PHE A 234 6.98 22.19 16.44
N ALA A 235 7.95 21.54 15.77
CA ALA A 235 9.02 22.22 15.07
C ALA A 235 8.57 22.73 13.69
N SER A 236 7.41 22.25 13.15
CA SER A 236 6.93 22.62 11.83
C SER A 236 6.14 23.93 11.81
N GLU A 237 6.17 24.62 10.67
CA GLU A 237 5.28 25.77 10.40
C GLU A 237 3.82 25.30 10.34
N ASP A 238 3.58 24.10 9.80
CA ASP A 238 2.24 23.53 9.63
C ASP A 238 1.52 23.33 10.96
N GLN A 239 2.22 22.94 12.02
CA GLN A 239 1.62 22.81 13.35
C GLN A 239 1.11 24.16 13.87
N LYS A 240 1.91 25.22 13.71
CA LYS A 240 1.52 26.59 14.11
C LYS A 240 0.34 27.09 13.32
N GLU A 241 0.39 26.88 12.00
CA GLU A 241 -0.71 27.23 11.09
C GLU A 241 -1.99 26.46 11.42
N GLY A 242 -1.90 25.15 11.65
CA GLY A 242 -3.05 24.32 11.98
C GLY A 242 -3.74 24.74 13.27
N MET A 243 -2.96 25.02 14.34
CA MET A 243 -3.50 25.50 15.62
C MET A 243 -4.09 26.90 15.52
N ALA A 244 -3.42 27.82 14.82
CA ALA A 244 -3.94 29.18 14.59
C ALA A 244 -5.26 29.12 13.79
N ALA A 245 -5.28 28.38 12.68
CA ALA A 245 -6.48 28.22 11.85
C ALA A 245 -7.66 27.63 12.64
N PHE A 246 -7.40 26.65 13.53
CA PHE A 246 -8.42 26.07 14.40
C PHE A 246 -9.02 27.10 15.37
N VAL A 247 -8.17 27.88 16.04
CA VAL A 247 -8.59 28.95 16.98
C VAL A 247 -9.38 30.03 16.24
N GLU A 248 -8.93 30.42 15.04
CA GLU A 248 -9.55 31.43 14.19
C GLU A 248 -10.76 30.91 13.39
N LYS A 249 -11.10 29.63 13.47
CA LYS A 249 -12.20 28.95 12.74
C LYS A 249 -12.12 29.11 11.22
N ARG A 250 -10.90 29.07 10.67
CA ARG A 250 -10.64 29.08 9.21
C ARG A 250 -10.02 27.78 8.74
N LYS A 251 -9.96 27.57 7.43
CA LYS A 251 -9.23 26.44 6.84
C LYS A 251 -7.72 26.69 6.95
N PRO A 252 -6.91 25.66 7.35
CA PRO A 252 -5.45 25.78 7.35
C PRO A 252 -4.88 25.75 5.94
N ALA A 253 -3.70 26.35 5.76
CA ALA A 253 -2.92 26.35 4.52
C ALA A 253 -1.56 25.69 4.76
N PHE A 254 -1.51 24.36 4.77
CA PHE A 254 -0.31 23.60 5.05
C PHE A 254 0.71 23.65 3.91
N LYS A 255 1.98 23.88 4.26
CA LYS A 255 3.10 24.02 3.32
C LYS A 255 4.06 22.83 3.33
N GLY A 256 3.98 21.94 4.32
CA GLY A 256 4.84 20.77 4.45
C GLY A 256 6.22 21.03 5.05
N ARG A 257 6.36 22.08 5.84
CA ARG A 257 7.64 22.47 6.47
C ARG A 257 7.45 23.02 7.88
#